data_ecec08cc69875eb3958e80a3daf84bab
#
_entry.id   ecec08cc69875eb3958e80a3daf84bab
#
_cell.length_a   1.000
_cell.length_b   1.000
_cell.length_c   1.000
_cell.angle_alpha   90.00
_cell.angle_beta   90.00
_cell.angle_gamma   90.00
#
_symmetry.space_group_name_H-M   'P 1'
#
loop_
_entity.id
_entity.type
_entity.pdbx_description
1 polymer ?
#
loop_
_entity_poly.entity_id
_entity_poly.type
_entity_poly.pdbx_seq_one_letter_code
_entity_poly.pdbx_strand_id
1 'polypeptide(L)'
;FGLWKETGRVNDAAKLAVEEGIGFGEAVGKLIAENPNEFPYQEYSLLAAGYRMQVPITLHVGIGQDIIHEHPNFDGAAVGAASYEDFLIFARQIEDLEGGVLLNIGSAVMGPEIYLKALAMARNVAKQDGREIKNFSTGVFDLIDLGDNPVQEAPKTDAIYYFRPYKTVLVRTV
;
A
#
# COMPACT_ATOMS: atom_id res chain seq x y z
N PHE A 1 3.24 25.12 7.13
CA PHE A 1 3.39 23.81 7.77
C PHE A 1 2.48 23.76 9.01
N GLY A 2 1.29 23.17 8.83
CA GLY A 2 0.17 23.39 9.75
C GLY A 2 0.16 22.47 10.98
N LEU A 3 0.53 21.19 10.86
CA LEU A 3 0.40 20.17 11.91
C LEU A 3 1.79 19.67 12.34
N TRP A 4 2.57 20.57 12.98
CA TRP A 4 3.96 20.28 13.32
C TRP A 4 4.13 19.08 14.25
N LYS A 5 3.38 19.04 15.35
CA LYS A 5 3.48 17.98 16.34
C LYS A 5 3.07 16.61 15.76
N GLU A 6 1.94 16.58 15.07
CA GLU A 6 1.37 15.38 14.50
C GLU A 6 2.27 14.80 13.41
N THR A 7 2.83 15.65 12.56
CA THR A 7 3.80 15.23 11.53
C THR A 7 5.06 14.63 12.17
N GLY A 8 5.58 15.25 13.23
CA GLY A 8 6.71 14.71 13.99
C GLY A 8 6.41 13.32 14.57
N ARG A 9 5.19 13.09 15.05
CA ARG A 9 4.78 11.80 15.61
C ARG A 9 4.72 10.68 14.57
N VAL A 10 4.35 11.01 13.32
CA VAL A 10 4.42 10.02 12.22
C VAL A 10 5.86 9.60 11.97
N ASN A 11 6.80 10.54 11.95
CA ASN A 11 8.22 10.23 11.81
C ASN A 11 8.79 9.42 13.00
N ASP A 12 8.33 9.69 14.22
CA ASP A 12 8.69 8.88 15.39
C ASP A 12 8.18 7.44 15.25
N ALA A 13 6.98 7.25 14.70
CA ALA A 13 6.44 5.91 14.44
C ALA A 13 7.28 5.12 13.42
N ALA A 14 7.90 5.78 12.43
CA ALA A 14 8.81 5.12 11.51
C ALA A 14 10.08 4.59 12.21
N LYS A 15 10.61 5.33 13.20
CA LYS A 15 11.73 4.86 14.03
C LYS A 15 11.33 3.68 14.91
N LEU A 16 10.15 3.78 15.53
CA LEU A 16 9.57 2.69 16.33
C LEU A 16 9.40 1.41 15.49
N ALA A 17 8.94 1.54 14.23
CA ALA A 17 8.79 0.42 13.31
C ALA A 17 10.11 -0.34 13.13
N VAL A 18 11.21 0.37 12.94
CA VAL A 18 12.55 -0.23 12.80
C VAL A 18 13.03 -0.87 14.11
N GLU A 19 12.80 -0.21 15.25
CA GLU A 19 13.20 -0.71 16.57
C GLU A 19 12.47 -1.99 16.94
N GLU A 20 11.18 -2.10 16.61
CA GLU A 20 10.34 -3.26 16.91
C GLU A 20 10.32 -4.32 15.80
N GLY A 21 10.85 -4.03 14.61
CA GLY A 21 10.83 -4.94 13.47
C GLY A 21 9.42 -5.16 12.91
N ILE A 22 8.59 -4.10 12.88
CA ILE A 22 7.21 -4.12 12.38
C ILE A 22 7.05 -3.17 11.20
N GLY A 23 5.94 -3.26 10.48
CA GLY A 23 5.63 -2.35 9.37
C GLY A 23 5.32 -0.92 9.82
N PHE A 24 5.49 0.04 8.93
CA PHE A 24 5.20 1.44 9.21
C PHE A 24 3.71 1.66 9.55
N GLY A 25 2.81 1.00 8.80
CA GLY A 25 1.37 1.07 9.06
C GLY A 25 0.99 0.53 10.43
N GLU A 26 1.58 -0.58 10.84
CA GLU A 26 1.40 -1.15 12.18
C GLU A 26 1.91 -0.23 13.27
N ALA A 27 3.11 0.34 13.11
CA ALA A 27 3.69 1.28 14.07
C ALA A 27 2.84 2.55 14.27
N VAL A 28 2.32 3.13 13.18
CA VAL A 28 1.41 4.28 13.28
C VAL A 28 0.08 3.85 13.93
N GLY A 29 -0.46 2.69 13.55
CA GLY A 29 -1.67 2.13 14.17
C GLY A 29 -1.53 1.92 15.66
N LYS A 30 -0.41 1.34 16.10
CA LYS A 30 -0.03 1.15 17.49
C LYS A 30 0.07 2.48 18.24
N LEU A 31 0.82 3.43 17.67
CA LEU A 31 0.97 4.77 18.24
C LEU A 31 -0.39 5.41 18.53
N ILE A 32 -1.31 5.36 17.58
CA ILE A 32 -2.65 5.96 17.72
C ILE A 32 -3.48 5.17 18.75
N ALA A 33 -3.50 3.84 18.66
CA ALA A 33 -4.35 2.99 19.49
C ALA A 33 -3.97 2.99 20.98
N GLU A 34 -2.68 3.09 21.28
CA GLU A 34 -2.15 3.02 22.65
C GLU A 34 -2.08 4.39 23.35
N ASN A 35 -2.37 5.49 22.64
CA ASN A 35 -2.29 6.83 23.20
C ASN A 35 -3.63 7.61 23.09
N PRO A 36 -4.70 7.15 23.76
CA PRO A 36 -6.04 7.75 23.63
C PRO A 36 -6.11 9.22 24.07
N ASN A 37 -5.26 9.63 25.00
CA ASN A 37 -5.21 11.03 25.45
C ASN A 37 -4.60 11.97 24.41
N GLU A 38 -3.70 11.46 23.56
CA GLU A 38 -3.10 12.21 22.46
C GLU A 38 -3.99 12.16 21.19
N PHE A 39 -4.66 11.03 20.98
CA PHE A 39 -5.52 10.76 19.82
C PHE A 39 -6.96 10.51 20.26
N PRO A 40 -7.72 11.55 20.67
CA PRO A 40 -9.06 11.39 21.23
C PRO A 40 -10.10 10.83 20.23
N TYR A 41 -9.79 10.86 18.94
CA TYR A 41 -10.66 10.37 17.85
C TYR A 41 -10.12 9.08 17.21
N GLN A 42 -9.35 8.30 17.94
CA GLN A 42 -8.72 7.06 17.44
C GLN A 42 -9.71 6.01 16.91
N GLU A 43 -10.97 6.06 17.34
CA GLU A 43 -12.02 5.16 16.88
C GLU A 43 -12.33 5.32 15.38
N TYR A 44 -12.04 6.49 14.80
CA TYR A 44 -12.19 6.75 13.36
C TYR A 44 -10.93 6.41 12.55
N SER A 45 -9.85 6.03 13.21
CA SER A 45 -8.58 5.73 12.53
C SER A 45 -8.60 4.29 11.98
N LEU A 46 -8.44 4.16 10.66
CA LEU A 46 -8.28 2.86 10.01
C LEU A 46 -6.99 2.16 10.47
N LEU A 47 -5.89 2.90 10.64
CA LEU A 47 -4.62 2.36 11.12
C LEU A 47 -4.74 1.80 12.53
N ALA A 48 -5.37 2.54 13.45
CA ALA A 48 -5.63 2.05 14.80
C ALA A 48 -6.58 0.85 14.82
N ALA A 49 -7.59 0.83 13.93
CA ALA A 49 -8.48 -0.31 13.78
C ALA A 49 -7.73 -1.55 13.27
N GLY A 50 -6.89 -1.40 12.25
CA GLY A 50 -6.04 -2.48 11.73
C GLY A 50 -5.16 -3.08 12.81
N TYR A 51 -4.48 -2.23 13.59
CA TYR A 51 -3.66 -2.67 14.72
C TYR A 51 -4.47 -3.48 15.75
N ARG A 52 -5.63 -2.94 16.21
CA ARG A 52 -6.48 -3.64 17.19
C ARG A 52 -7.06 -4.95 16.68
N MET A 53 -7.37 -5.02 15.39
CA MET A 53 -7.99 -6.20 14.76
C MET A 53 -6.98 -7.17 14.16
N GLN A 54 -5.68 -6.84 14.23
CA GLN A 54 -4.60 -7.59 13.60
C GLN A 54 -4.80 -7.80 12.09
N VAL A 55 -5.36 -6.77 11.43
CA VAL A 55 -5.48 -6.71 9.98
C VAL A 55 -4.34 -5.83 9.44
N PRO A 56 -3.45 -6.36 8.59
CA PRO A 56 -2.34 -5.59 8.05
C PRO A 56 -2.81 -4.35 7.30
N ILE A 57 -2.29 -3.19 7.65
CA ILE A 57 -2.41 -1.95 6.90
C ILE A 57 -1.00 -1.45 6.61
N THR A 58 -0.65 -1.34 5.35
CA THR A 58 0.70 -1.00 4.90
C THR A 58 0.76 0.42 4.36
N LEU A 59 1.83 1.14 4.69
CA LEU A 59 2.11 2.50 4.23
C LEU A 59 3.26 2.50 3.22
N HIS A 60 2.98 2.96 2.01
CA HIS A 60 3.95 3.03 0.93
C HIS A 60 4.28 4.48 0.62
N VAL A 61 5.46 4.93 1.03
CA VAL A 61 5.86 6.33 0.89
C VAL A 61 6.56 6.61 -0.43
N GLY A 62 6.31 7.78 -0.99
CA GLY A 62 7.10 8.32 -2.09
C GLY A 62 8.07 9.37 -1.56
N ILE A 63 9.36 9.04 -1.46
CA ILE A 63 10.36 9.97 -0.93
C ILE A 63 10.36 11.28 -1.76
N GLY A 64 10.21 12.39 -1.05
CA GLY A 64 10.10 13.73 -1.65
C GLY A 64 8.67 14.15 -2.03
N GLN A 65 7.66 13.30 -1.84
CA GLN A 65 6.25 13.62 -2.10
C GLN A 65 5.47 13.98 -0.83
N ASP A 66 5.72 13.24 0.26
CA ASP A 66 4.93 13.37 1.49
C ASP A 66 5.45 14.53 2.37
N ILE A 67 4.53 15.25 3.00
CA ILE A 67 4.84 16.43 3.84
C ILE A 67 5.72 16.07 5.05
N ILE A 68 5.69 14.82 5.51
CA ILE A 68 6.52 14.36 6.64
C ILE A 68 8.01 14.53 6.39
N HIS A 69 8.44 14.55 5.12
CA HIS A 69 9.86 14.70 4.73
C HIS A 69 10.43 16.09 5.03
N GLU A 70 9.58 17.11 5.16
CA GLU A 70 10.00 18.46 5.48
C GLU A 70 10.25 18.70 6.98
N HIS A 71 9.83 17.75 7.83
CA HIS A 71 9.95 17.89 9.27
C HIS A 71 11.39 17.61 9.74
N PRO A 72 11.97 18.42 10.68
CA PRO A 72 13.35 18.27 11.13
C PRO A 72 13.70 16.93 11.78
N ASN A 73 12.71 16.19 12.32
CA ASN A 73 12.94 14.85 12.89
C ASN A 73 12.85 13.73 11.86
N PHE A 74 12.70 14.07 10.55
CA PHE A 74 12.64 13.07 9.50
C PHE A 74 13.93 12.23 9.44
N ASP A 75 13.76 10.93 9.41
CA ASP A 75 14.84 9.96 9.24
C ASP A 75 14.57 9.11 7.99
N GLY A 76 15.27 9.42 6.90
CA GLY A 76 15.08 8.73 5.62
C GLY A 76 15.46 7.26 5.67
N ALA A 77 16.39 6.86 6.54
CA ALA A 77 16.75 5.46 6.72
C ALA A 77 15.62 4.68 7.43
N ALA A 78 15.08 5.25 8.50
CA ALA A 78 13.98 4.64 9.25
C ALA A 78 12.70 4.53 8.38
N VAL A 79 12.31 5.62 7.70
CA VAL A 79 11.13 5.61 6.82
C VAL A 79 11.32 4.65 5.65
N GLY A 80 12.51 4.60 5.05
CA GLY A 80 12.81 3.66 3.98
C GLY A 80 12.72 2.21 4.43
N ALA A 81 13.29 1.86 5.57
CA ALA A 81 13.23 0.52 6.14
C ALA A 81 11.79 0.12 6.52
N ALA A 82 11.07 0.98 7.23
CA ALA A 82 9.70 0.73 7.66
C ALA A 82 8.72 0.56 6.48
N SER A 83 8.85 1.41 5.45
CA SER A 83 8.02 1.29 4.24
C SER A 83 8.40 0.08 3.38
N TYR A 84 9.66 -0.35 3.39
CA TYR A 84 10.07 -1.58 2.72
C TYR A 84 9.51 -2.82 3.43
N GLU A 85 9.49 -2.82 4.76
CA GLU A 85 8.83 -3.88 5.53
C GLU A 85 7.35 -3.96 5.18
N ASP A 86 6.65 -2.83 5.11
CA ASP A 86 5.26 -2.79 4.65
C ASP A 86 5.08 -3.33 3.21
N PHE A 87 6.03 -3.07 2.32
CA PHE A 87 5.99 -3.67 0.99
C PHE A 87 6.10 -5.19 1.03
N LEU A 88 6.95 -5.74 1.90
CA LEU A 88 7.08 -7.20 2.07
C LEU A 88 5.81 -7.80 2.70
N ILE A 89 5.21 -7.13 3.68
CA ILE A 89 3.92 -7.52 4.27
C ILE A 89 2.83 -7.53 3.19
N PHE A 90 2.75 -6.50 2.36
CA PHE A 90 1.80 -6.45 1.24
C PHE A 90 2.06 -7.56 0.22
N ALA A 91 3.32 -7.80 -0.15
CA ALA A 91 3.68 -8.89 -1.07
C ALA A 91 3.26 -10.26 -0.50
N ARG A 92 3.40 -10.46 0.81
CA ARG A 92 2.93 -11.67 1.49
C ARG A 92 1.40 -11.84 1.38
N GLN A 93 0.62 -10.77 1.52
CA GLN A 93 -0.83 -10.83 1.31
C GLN A 93 -1.18 -11.19 -0.15
N ILE A 94 -0.38 -10.73 -1.11
CA ILE A 94 -0.57 -11.06 -2.54
C ILE A 94 -0.25 -12.53 -2.84
N GLU A 95 0.59 -13.20 -2.07
CA GLU A 95 0.81 -14.66 -2.21
C GLU A 95 -0.47 -15.48 -2.01
N ASP A 96 -1.38 -14.99 -1.18
CA ASP A 96 -2.65 -15.64 -0.87
C ASP A 96 -3.82 -15.10 -1.74
N LEU A 97 -3.52 -14.39 -2.82
CA LEU A 97 -4.55 -13.77 -3.67
C LEU A 97 -5.33 -14.75 -4.54
N GLU A 98 -4.86 -15.98 -4.73
CA GLU A 98 -5.59 -16.99 -5.51
C GLU A 98 -6.99 -17.22 -4.94
N GLY A 99 -8.03 -17.08 -5.75
CA GLY A 99 -9.44 -17.10 -5.34
C GLY A 99 -9.94 -15.84 -4.64
N GLY A 100 -9.09 -14.84 -4.46
CA GLY A 100 -9.38 -13.61 -3.73
C GLY A 100 -9.85 -12.46 -4.61
N VAL A 101 -9.84 -11.27 -4.01
CA VAL A 101 -10.24 -10.00 -4.64
C VAL A 101 -9.21 -8.92 -4.33
N LEU A 102 -8.80 -8.18 -5.35
CA LEU A 102 -8.00 -6.96 -5.20
C LEU A 102 -8.80 -5.74 -5.69
N LEU A 103 -8.90 -4.73 -4.86
CA LEU A 103 -9.55 -3.46 -5.21
C LEU A 103 -8.52 -2.33 -5.25
N ASN A 104 -8.48 -1.60 -6.36
CA ASN A 104 -7.74 -0.34 -6.48
C ASN A 104 -8.74 0.82 -6.39
N ILE A 105 -8.66 1.60 -5.32
CA ILE A 105 -9.61 2.68 -5.04
C ILE A 105 -8.86 4.00 -4.98
N GLY A 106 -9.09 4.88 -5.97
CA GLY A 106 -8.57 6.24 -6.01
C GLY A 106 -7.04 6.37 -6.17
N SER A 107 -6.33 5.28 -6.48
CA SER A 107 -4.88 5.34 -6.68
C SER A 107 -4.54 5.23 -8.17
N ALA A 108 -4.10 6.35 -8.74
CA ALA A 108 -3.80 6.45 -10.17
C ALA A 108 -2.42 5.89 -10.56
N VAL A 109 -1.46 5.87 -9.64
CA VAL A 109 -0.07 5.46 -9.93
C VAL A 109 0.48 4.49 -8.90
N MET A 110 0.59 4.89 -7.63
CA MET A 110 1.32 4.11 -6.61
C MET A 110 0.66 2.75 -6.34
N GLY A 111 -0.65 2.70 -6.14
CA GLY A 111 -1.35 1.44 -5.89
C GLY A 111 -1.12 0.41 -6.99
N PRO A 112 -1.39 0.72 -8.27
CA PRO A 112 -1.10 -0.17 -9.37
C PRO A 112 0.35 -0.60 -9.48
N GLU A 113 1.29 0.32 -9.32
CA GLU A 113 2.72 0.03 -9.43
C GLU A 113 3.22 -0.89 -8.31
N ILE A 114 2.80 -0.66 -7.07
CA ILE A 114 3.14 -1.51 -5.92
C ILE A 114 2.54 -2.91 -6.11
N TYR A 115 1.25 -2.98 -6.46
CA TYR A 115 0.56 -4.24 -6.71
C TYR A 115 1.24 -5.08 -7.79
N LEU A 116 1.59 -4.49 -8.93
CA LEU A 116 2.21 -5.22 -10.03
C LEU A 116 3.57 -5.82 -9.64
N LYS A 117 4.37 -5.09 -8.84
CA LYS A 117 5.66 -5.60 -8.34
C LYS A 117 5.46 -6.71 -7.30
N ALA A 118 4.55 -6.51 -6.37
CA ALA A 118 4.21 -7.53 -5.37
C ALA A 118 3.69 -8.82 -6.03
N LEU A 119 2.79 -8.69 -7.02
CA LEU A 119 2.27 -9.85 -7.77
C LEU A 119 3.38 -10.58 -8.55
N ALA A 120 4.29 -9.83 -9.18
CA ALA A 120 5.43 -10.44 -9.88
C ALA A 120 6.32 -11.24 -8.92
N MET A 121 6.60 -10.70 -7.73
CA MET A 121 7.36 -11.39 -6.69
C MET A 121 6.62 -12.63 -6.20
N ALA A 122 5.34 -12.51 -5.83
CA ALA A 122 4.51 -13.60 -5.34
C ALA A 122 4.40 -14.73 -6.38
N ARG A 123 4.20 -14.41 -7.67
CA ARG A 123 4.15 -15.38 -8.77
C ARG A 123 5.48 -16.11 -8.96
N ASN A 124 6.60 -15.41 -8.82
CA ASN A 124 7.92 -16.04 -8.92
C ASN A 124 8.16 -17.06 -7.80
N VAL A 125 7.76 -16.73 -6.56
CA VAL A 125 7.84 -17.65 -5.42
C VAL A 125 6.86 -18.81 -5.62
N ALA A 126 5.59 -18.54 -5.92
CA ALA A 126 4.58 -19.58 -6.16
C ALA A 126 5.01 -20.58 -7.24
N LYS A 127 5.65 -20.11 -8.33
CA LYS A 127 6.16 -20.97 -9.40
C LYS A 127 7.25 -21.93 -8.91
N GLN A 128 8.11 -21.51 -8.00
CA GLN A 128 9.14 -22.39 -7.42
C GLN A 128 8.52 -23.51 -6.61
N ASP A 129 7.36 -23.24 -5.97
CA ASP A 129 6.60 -24.21 -5.18
C ASP A 129 5.59 -25.01 -6.02
N GLY A 130 5.57 -24.85 -7.34
CA GLY A 130 4.59 -25.47 -8.23
C GLY A 130 3.16 -24.95 -8.11
N ARG A 131 2.99 -23.76 -7.50
CA ARG A 131 1.70 -23.07 -7.37
C ARG A 131 1.52 -21.98 -8.43
N GLU A 132 0.30 -21.57 -8.68
CA GLU A 132 -0.02 -20.45 -9.56
C GLU A 132 -0.93 -19.45 -8.84
N ILE A 133 -0.80 -18.16 -9.18
CA ILE A 133 -1.67 -17.08 -8.72
C ILE A 133 -2.27 -16.43 -9.97
N LYS A 134 -3.47 -16.87 -10.37
CA LYS A 134 -4.13 -16.43 -11.61
C LYS A 134 -5.64 -16.29 -11.54
N ASN A 135 -6.31 -17.03 -10.64
CA ASN A 135 -7.76 -17.02 -10.52
C ASN A 135 -8.19 -16.11 -9.37
N PHE A 136 -8.25 -14.80 -9.61
CA PHE A 136 -8.70 -13.80 -8.66
C PHE A 136 -9.47 -12.69 -9.40
N SER A 137 -10.25 -11.91 -8.67
CA SER A 137 -10.98 -10.77 -9.22
C SER A 137 -10.25 -9.46 -8.93
N THR A 138 -10.28 -8.54 -9.88
CA THR A 138 -9.78 -7.17 -9.67
C THR A 138 -10.87 -6.16 -9.95
N GLY A 139 -10.91 -5.09 -9.16
CA GLY A 139 -11.79 -3.95 -9.36
C GLY A 139 -11.02 -2.63 -9.30
N VAL A 140 -11.40 -1.70 -10.17
CA VAL A 140 -10.83 -0.34 -10.20
C VAL A 140 -11.97 0.66 -9.97
N PHE A 141 -11.80 1.51 -8.96
CA PHE A 141 -12.69 2.63 -8.65
C PHE A 141 -11.91 3.93 -8.87
N ASP A 142 -12.18 4.59 -9.97
CA ASP A 142 -11.49 5.81 -10.38
C ASP A 142 -12.50 6.81 -11.00
N LEU A 143 -12.05 8.05 -11.18
CA LEU A 143 -12.85 9.09 -11.85
C LEU A 143 -12.72 9.02 -13.37
N ILE A 144 -11.75 8.27 -13.89
CA ILE A 144 -11.52 8.08 -15.32
C ILE A 144 -12.22 6.81 -15.77
N ASP A 145 -13.09 6.93 -16.78
CA ASP A 145 -13.74 5.79 -17.40
C ASP A 145 -12.72 4.94 -18.17
N LEU A 146 -12.71 3.65 -17.92
CA LEU A 146 -11.83 2.69 -18.60
C LEU A 146 -12.42 2.19 -19.93
N GLY A 147 -13.60 2.67 -20.33
CA GLY A 147 -14.31 2.26 -21.54
C GLY A 147 -15.06 0.93 -21.42
N ASP A 148 -15.73 0.56 -22.52
CA ASP A 148 -16.66 -0.59 -22.54
C ASP A 148 -15.98 -1.96 -22.45
N ASN A 149 -14.68 -2.04 -22.74
CA ASN A 149 -13.94 -3.31 -22.74
C ASN A 149 -12.62 -3.20 -21.93
N PRO A 150 -12.71 -3.16 -20.60
CA PRO A 150 -11.53 -2.98 -19.75
C PRO A 150 -10.60 -4.20 -19.69
N VAL A 151 -10.97 -5.32 -20.31
CA VAL A 151 -10.14 -6.54 -20.34
C VAL A 151 -9.30 -6.65 -21.62
N GLN A 152 -9.50 -5.75 -22.57
CA GLN A 152 -8.70 -5.68 -23.80
C GLN A 152 -7.69 -4.54 -23.70
N GLU A 153 -6.43 -4.83 -23.95
CA GLU A 153 -5.39 -3.79 -23.93
C GLU A 153 -5.63 -2.73 -25.01
N ALA A 154 -5.61 -1.47 -24.61
CA ALA A 154 -5.73 -0.35 -25.53
C ALA A 154 -4.52 -0.28 -26.49
N PRO A 155 -4.68 0.28 -27.70
CA PRO A 155 -3.56 0.55 -28.61
C PRO A 155 -2.50 1.44 -27.94
N LYS A 156 -1.22 1.21 -28.23
CA LYS A 156 -0.11 2.02 -27.70
C LYS A 156 -0.18 3.51 -28.04
N THR A 157 -0.96 3.86 -29.05
CA THR A 157 -1.23 5.24 -29.47
C THR A 157 -2.33 5.90 -28.67
N ASP A 158 -3.06 5.15 -27.85
CA ASP A 158 -4.12 5.67 -27.00
C ASP A 158 -3.55 6.11 -25.65
N ALA A 159 -4.03 7.25 -25.14
CA ALA A 159 -3.62 7.77 -23.84
C ALA A 159 -3.94 6.80 -22.69
N ILE A 160 -5.04 6.05 -22.78
CA ILE A 160 -5.47 5.08 -21.78
C ILE A 160 -4.49 3.90 -21.65
N TYR A 161 -3.70 3.60 -22.69
CA TYR A 161 -2.66 2.57 -22.60
C TYR A 161 -1.67 2.84 -21.46
N TYR A 162 -1.40 4.11 -21.18
CA TYR A 162 -0.46 4.53 -20.14
C TYR A 162 -1.12 4.75 -18.77
N PHE A 163 -2.44 4.61 -18.69
CA PHE A 163 -3.17 4.78 -17.43
C PHE A 163 -2.96 3.55 -16.54
N ARG A 164 -2.26 3.73 -15.42
CA ARG A 164 -1.79 2.64 -14.56
C ARG A 164 -2.90 1.75 -13.97
N PRO A 165 -4.04 2.28 -13.49
CA PRO A 165 -5.12 1.44 -12.96
C PRO A 165 -5.65 0.42 -13.97
N TYR A 166 -5.61 0.73 -15.26
CA TYR A 166 -6.00 -0.19 -16.33
C TYR A 166 -5.18 -1.49 -16.33
N LYS A 167 -3.89 -1.39 -16.00
CA LYS A 167 -3.00 -2.57 -15.91
C LYS A 167 -3.39 -3.54 -14.78
N THR A 168 -4.00 -3.06 -13.70
CA THR A 168 -4.44 -3.93 -12.61
C THR A 168 -5.60 -4.82 -13.03
N VAL A 169 -6.45 -4.38 -13.95
CA VAL A 169 -7.53 -5.18 -14.52
C VAL A 169 -7.00 -6.23 -15.49
N LEU A 170 -6.01 -5.87 -16.32
CA LEU A 170 -5.46 -6.76 -17.34
C LEU A 170 -4.58 -7.87 -16.75
N VAL A 171 -3.84 -7.61 -15.70
CA VAL A 171 -2.86 -8.56 -15.12
C VAL A 171 -3.48 -9.90 -14.71
N ARG A 172 -4.77 -9.93 -14.38
CA ARG A 172 -5.50 -11.18 -14.08
C ARG A 172 -5.58 -12.14 -15.25
N THR A 173 -5.45 -11.63 -16.48
CA THR A 173 -5.66 -12.38 -17.72
C THR A 173 -4.36 -12.89 -18.35
N VAL A 174 -3.22 -12.58 -17.75
CA VAL A 174 -1.87 -12.92 -18.25
C VAL A 174 -1.26 -14.07 -17.49
#